data_a909ad8e61b3fa1412420d5506cef71c
#
_entry.id   a909ad8e61b3fa1412420d5506cef71c
#
_cell.length_a   1.000
_cell.length_b   1.000
_cell.length_c   1.000
_cell.angle_alpha   90.00
_cell.angle_beta   90.00
_cell.angle_gamma   90.00
#
_symmetry.space_group_name_H-M   'P 1'
#
loop_
_entity.id
_entity.type
_entity.pdbx_description
1 polymer ?
#
loop_
_entity_poly.entity_id
_entity_poly.type
_entity_poly.pdbx_seq_one_letter_code
_entity_poly.pdbx_strand_id
1 'polypeptide(L)'
;MEQQKPYIPNNKVRIVTAAALFDGHDAAINIMRRIIQSTGVEVIHLGHDRSVEEVVNTAIQEDANAIAITSYQGGHNEYFKYMYDLLQEKGAGQIKIFGGGGGVILPSEIVELQAYGITRIYAPDDGRELGLQGMINDLVQQSDYAIGDKLTDEINHLEDKNPKAIARIISSAENFPDVAAKTLEDIHKKNENNTSPVPGITGTGGAGKSSLVDELVRRFLSDFPEKTIGLISVDPSKRKTGGALLGDRIRMNAINSPRVYMRSLATRQSNLALSKYVADAIQVIKAAKYDIIILETSGIGQSDTEIMDHSDVSLYVMTPEFGAATQLEKIDMLDFADLVAINKFDKRGALDAIRDVKKQYQRNHNLWDVNPDEMPVFGTIASQFNDPGMNTLYKA
;
A
#
# COMPACT_ATOMS: atom_id res chain seq x y z
N MET A 1 -24.88 -25.69 -13.00
CA MET A 1 -23.54 -25.85 -12.44
C MET A 1 -23.61 -25.54 -10.96
N GLU A 2 -23.22 -26.47 -10.09
CA GLU A 2 -23.09 -26.19 -8.67
C GLU A 2 -22.08 -25.06 -8.48
N GLN A 3 -22.42 -24.07 -7.67
CA GLN A 3 -21.53 -22.95 -7.37
C GLN A 3 -20.35 -23.50 -6.59
N GLN A 4 -19.16 -23.51 -7.19
CA GLN A 4 -17.93 -23.95 -6.49
C GLN A 4 -17.70 -23.09 -5.25
N LYS A 5 -17.45 -23.75 -4.12
CA LYS A 5 -17.13 -23.03 -2.87
C LYS A 5 -15.74 -22.40 -2.98
N PRO A 6 -15.54 -21.19 -2.43
CA PRO A 6 -14.21 -20.58 -2.34
C PRO A 6 -13.22 -21.51 -1.61
N TYR A 7 -12.00 -21.62 -2.14
CA TYR A 7 -10.87 -22.21 -1.42
C TYR A 7 -10.54 -21.35 -0.20
N ILE A 8 -10.21 -21.99 0.91
CA ILE A 8 -9.79 -21.29 2.13
C ILE A 8 -8.29 -21.55 2.30
N PRO A 9 -7.43 -20.52 2.13
CA PRO A 9 -5.99 -20.72 2.27
C PRO A 9 -5.58 -21.00 3.71
N ASN A 10 -4.56 -21.85 3.87
CA ASN A 10 -3.98 -22.18 5.18
C ASN A 10 -3.04 -21.08 5.66
N ASN A 11 -2.41 -20.36 4.75
CA ASN A 11 -1.48 -19.29 5.02
C ASN A 11 -2.09 -17.91 4.70
N LYS A 12 -1.45 -16.84 5.16
CA LYS A 12 -1.76 -15.48 4.72
C LYS A 12 -1.16 -15.25 3.34
N VAL A 13 -1.99 -15.36 2.32
CA VAL A 13 -1.58 -15.22 0.92
C VAL A 13 -1.68 -13.77 0.48
N ARG A 14 -0.61 -13.27 -0.18
CA ARG A 14 -0.53 -11.95 -0.81
C ARG A 14 -0.39 -12.09 -2.32
N ILE A 15 -1.19 -11.37 -3.07
CA ILE A 15 -1.17 -11.43 -4.54
C ILE A 15 -1.16 -10.01 -5.11
N VAL A 16 -0.16 -9.73 -5.95
CA VAL A 16 -0.11 -8.51 -6.75
C VAL A 16 -0.95 -8.70 -8.01
N THR A 17 -1.82 -7.74 -8.31
CA THR A 17 -2.69 -7.78 -9.49
C THR A 17 -2.54 -6.54 -10.34
N ALA A 18 -2.45 -6.69 -11.66
CA ALA A 18 -2.36 -5.59 -12.62
C ALA A 18 -2.86 -5.99 -14.00
N ALA A 19 -3.15 -5.01 -14.85
CA ALA A 19 -3.17 -5.21 -16.30
C ALA A 19 -1.80 -4.81 -16.89
N ALA A 20 -1.36 -5.55 -17.91
CA ALA A 20 -0.06 -5.38 -18.54
C ALA A 20 0.12 -3.98 -19.16
N LEU A 21 1.37 -3.63 -19.45
CA LEU A 21 1.74 -2.39 -20.13
C LEU A 21 0.98 -2.26 -21.46
N PHE A 22 0.47 -1.06 -21.74
CA PHE A 22 -0.36 -0.70 -22.89
C PHE A 22 -1.74 -1.41 -22.93
N ASP A 23 -2.14 -2.08 -21.84
CA ASP A 23 -3.45 -2.69 -21.74
C ASP A 23 -4.39 -1.87 -20.84
N GLY A 24 -5.39 -1.24 -21.45
CA GLY A 24 -6.43 -0.49 -20.77
C GLY A 24 -7.67 -1.32 -20.41
N HIS A 25 -7.65 -2.64 -20.67
CA HIS A 25 -8.80 -3.51 -20.38
C HIS A 25 -8.80 -3.92 -18.89
N ASP A 26 -9.19 -3.02 -18.02
CA ASP A 26 -9.15 -3.21 -16.56
C ASP A 26 -10.37 -3.99 -15.99
N ALA A 27 -11.43 -4.17 -16.77
CA ALA A 27 -12.66 -4.82 -16.29
C ALA A 27 -12.42 -6.24 -15.77
N ALA A 28 -11.64 -7.04 -16.50
CA ALA A 28 -11.36 -8.43 -16.13
C ALA A 28 -10.57 -8.51 -14.83
N ILE A 29 -9.45 -7.79 -14.72
CA ILE A 29 -8.64 -7.81 -13.50
C ILE A 29 -9.41 -7.24 -12.30
N ASN A 30 -10.29 -6.25 -12.51
CA ASN A 30 -11.14 -5.69 -11.48
C ASN A 30 -12.17 -6.69 -10.93
N ILE A 31 -12.68 -7.59 -11.77
CA ILE A 31 -13.56 -8.68 -11.34
C ILE A 31 -12.73 -9.74 -10.59
N MET A 32 -11.63 -10.21 -11.17
CA MET A 32 -10.78 -11.25 -10.60
C MET A 32 -10.24 -10.87 -9.22
N ARG A 33 -9.69 -9.64 -9.05
CA ARG A 33 -9.17 -9.19 -7.75
C ARG A 33 -10.23 -9.18 -6.65
N ARG A 34 -11.50 -8.88 -6.99
CA ARG A 34 -12.61 -8.91 -6.01
C ARG A 34 -12.91 -10.33 -5.56
N ILE A 35 -12.86 -11.30 -6.48
CA ILE A 35 -13.06 -12.72 -6.16
C ILE A 35 -11.88 -13.21 -5.32
N ILE A 36 -10.62 -12.90 -5.73
CA ILE A 36 -9.41 -13.22 -4.97
C ILE A 36 -9.50 -12.65 -3.54
N GLN A 37 -9.84 -11.37 -3.39
CA GLN A 37 -10.02 -10.76 -2.07
C GLN A 37 -11.11 -11.46 -1.25
N SER A 38 -12.19 -11.92 -1.89
CA SER A 38 -13.31 -12.58 -1.20
C SER A 38 -12.95 -13.96 -0.66
N THR A 39 -11.84 -14.57 -1.11
CA THR A 39 -11.31 -15.84 -0.59
C THR A 39 -10.40 -15.67 0.64
N GLY A 40 -10.24 -14.45 1.15
CA GLY A 40 -9.40 -14.18 2.32
C GLY A 40 -7.97 -13.71 2.00
N VAL A 41 -7.66 -13.50 0.72
CA VAL A 41 -6.35 -13.05 0.24
C VAL A 41 -6.16 -11.54 0.40
N GLU A 42 -4.94 -11.12 0.71
CA GLU A 42 -4.50 -9.73 0.65
C GLU A 42 -4.07 -9.39 -0.77
N VAL A 43 -4.82 -8.51 -1.44
CA VAL A 43 -4.61 -8.16 -2.84
C VAL A 43 -3.95 -6.78 -2.94
N ILE A 44 -2.75 -6.73 -3.49
CA ILE A 44 -2.06 -5.49 -3.85
C ILE A 44 -2.41 -5.17 -5.30
N HIS A 45 -3.25 -4.16 -5.53
CA HIS A 45 -3.74 -3.83 -6.86
C HIS A 45 -3.04 -2.61 -7.43
N LEU A 46 -2.41 -2.77 -8.60
CA LEU A 46 -1.66 -1.69 -9.27
C LEU A 46 -2.47 -0.98 -10.37
N GLY A 47 -3.64 -1.50 -10.74
CA GLY A 47 -4.44 -0.95 -11.83
C GLY A 47 -4.02 -1.49 -13.20
N HIS A 48 -4.09 -0.63 -14.21
CA HIS A 48 -3.77 -0.97 -15.59
C HIS A 48 -2.48 -0.27 -16.06
N ASP A 49 -2.01 -0.66 -17.24
CA ASP A 49 -0.85 -0.04 -17.91
C ASP A 49 0.42 -0.08 -17.06
N ARG A 50 0.76 -1.27 -16.54
CA ARG A 50 1.90 -1.46 -15.63
C ARG A 50 3.07 -2.16 -16.31
N SER A 51 4.27 -1.58 -16.16
CA SER A 51 5.51 -2.19 -16.62
C SER A 51 5.86 -3.43 -15.78
N VAL A 52 6.68 -4.31 -16.37
CA VAL A 52 7.20 -5.48 -15.66
C VAL A 52 7.97 -5.08 -14.40
N GLU A 53 8.79 -4.02 -14.48
CA GLU A 53 9.61 -3.56 -13.36
C GLU A 53 8.75 -3.06 -12.19
N GLU A 54 7.69 -2.28 -12.45
CA GLU A 54 6.76 -1.83 -11.42
C GLU A 54 6.10 -3.02 -10.71
N VAL A 55 5.65 -4.01 -11.46
CA VAL A 55 4.98 -5.20 -10.92
C VAL A 55 5.94 -6.05 -10.09
N VAL A 56 7.14 -6.35 -10.62
CA VAL A 56 8.14 -7.17 -9.94
C VAL A 56 8.68 -6.48 -8.68
N ASN A 57 9.02 -5.19 -8.77
CA ASN A 57 9.50 -4.44 -7.61
C ASN A 57 8.43 -4.38 -6.51
N THR A 58 7.16 -4.18 -6.89
CA THR A 58 6.06 -4.25 -5.94
C THR A 58 5.95 -5.63 -5.30
N ALA A 59 5.99 -6.71 -6.08
CA ALA A 59 5.87 -8.06 -5.55
C ALA A 59 6.99 -8.40 -4.55
N ILE A 60 8.20 -7.89 -4.77
CA ILE A 60 9.34 -8.07 -3.85
C ILE A 60 9.14 -7.22 -2.59
N GLN A 61 8.78 -5.94 -2.71
CA GLN A 61 8.56 -5.05 -1.56
C GLN A 61 7.40 -5.51 -0.68
N GLU A 62 6.40 -6.16 -1.28
CA GLU A 62 5.23 -6.70 -0.57
C GLU A 62 5.43 -8.15 -0.10
N ASP A 63 6.58 -8.79 -0.42
CA ASP A 63 6.84 -10.21 -0.17
C ASP A 63 5.65 -11.08 -0.62
N ALA A 64 5.22 -10.91 -1.87
CA ALA A 64 4.03 -11.53 -2.40
C ALA A 64 4.24 -13.01 -2.70
N ASN A 65 3.18 -13.81 -2.54
CA ASN A 65 3.14 -15.21 -2.98
C ASN A 65 3.06 -15.31 -4.51
N ALA A 66 2.32 -14.39 -5.14
CA ALA A 66 2.06 -14.45 -6.56
C ALA A 66 1.81 -13.09 -7.19
N ILE A 67 1.96 -13.07 -8.51
CA ILE A 67 1.58 -12.01 -9.42
C ILE A 67 0.48 -12.55 -10.34
N ALA A 68 -0.62 -11.82 -10.53
CA ALA A 68 -1.70 -12.17 -11.43
C ALA A 68 -1.96 -11.02 -12.42
N ILE A 69 -1.72 -11.27 -13.70
CA ILE A 69 -1.74 -10.28 -14.77
C ILE A 69 -2.82 -10.59 -15.80
N THR A 70 -3.56 -9.57 -16.20
CA THR A 70 -4.34 -9.64 -17.44
C THR A 70 -3.58 -8.97 -18.58
N SER A 71 -3.60 -9.59 -19.77
CA SER A 71 -2.99 -9.05 -20.97
C SER A 71 -3.85 -9.35 -22.20
N TYR A 72 -4.55 -8.34 -22.69
CA TYR A 72 -5.39 -8.41 -23.88
C TYR A 72 -4.73 -7.74 -25.10
N GLN A 73 -3.44 -7.48 -24.99
CA GLN A 73 -2.65 -6.85 -26.06
C GLN A 73 -1.54 -7.76 -26.56
N GLY A 74 -0.99 -7.45 -27.74
CA GLY A 74 0.23 -8.07 -28.24
C GLY A 74 1.43 -7.78 -27.31
N GLY A 75 2.49 -8.60 -27.42
CA GLY A 75 3.69 -8.47 -26.57
C GLY A 75 3.60 -9.20 -25.23
N HIS A 76 2.54 -10.00 -25.02
CA HIS A 76 2.37 -10.80 -23.78
C HIS A 76 3.49 -11.84 -23.59
N ASN A 77 4.02 -12.42 -24.66
CA ASN A 77 5.11 -13.39 -24.56
C ASN A 77 6.37 -12.74 -23.95
N GLU A 78 6.79 -11.60 -24.48
CA GLU A 78 7.94 -10.84 -23.99
C GLU A 78 7.68 -10.33 -22.57
N TYR A 79 6.48 -9.86 -22.30
CA TYR A 79 6.09 -9.33 -20.99
C TYR A 79 6.19 -10.40 -19.88
N PHE A 80 5.63 -11.58 -20.09
CA PHE A 80 5.68 -12.66 -19.11
C PHE A 80 7.07 -13.27 -18.97
N LYS A 81 7.82 -13.47 -20.07
CA LYS A 81 9.19 -13.98 -20.02
C LYS A 81 10.11 -13.00 -19.28
N TYR A 82 10.05 -11.71 -19.61
CA TYR A 82 10.83 -10.69 -18.91
C TYR A 82 10.48 -10.62 -17.41
N MET A 83 9.21 -10.77 -17.05
CA MET A 83 8.80 -10.83 -15.64
C MET A 83 9.43 -12.02 -14.91
N TYR A 84 9.44 -13.19 -15.52
CA TYR A 84 10.08 -14.37 -14.98
C TYR A 84 11.59 -14.15 -14.80
N ASP A 85 12.27 -13.68 -15.85
CA ASP A 85 13.72 -13.45 -15.83
C ASP A 85 14.10 -12.42 -14.75
N LEU A 86 13.35 -11.32 -14.65
CA LEU A 86 13.61 -10.29 -13.65
C LEU A 86 13.38 -10.78 -12.23
N LEU A 87 12.40 -11.65 -11.98
CA LEU A 87 12.22 -12.30 -10.67
C LEU A 87 13.40 -13.21 -10.34
N GLN A 88 13.93 -13.98 -11.32
CA GLN A 88 15.11 -14.80 -11.11
C GLN A 88 16.35 -13.95 -10.80
N GLU A 89 16.59 -12.92 -11.59
CA GLU A 89 17.70 -11.98 -11.41
C GLU A 89 17.70 -11.34 -10.03
N LYS A 90 16.52 -10.93 -9.54
CA LYS A 90 16.34 -10.32 -8.20
C LYS A 90 16.26 -11.36 -7.07
N GLY A 91 16.48 -12.65 -7.35
CA GLY A 91 16.43 -13.71 -6.35
C GLY A 91 15.05 -13.94 -5.74
N ALA A 92 13.98 -13.58 -6.47
CA ALA A 92 12.57 -13.70 -6.06
C ALA A 92 11.80 -14.75 -6.88
N GLY A 93 12.48 -15.75 -7.45
CA GLY A 93 11.91 -16.79 -8.32
C GLY A 93 10.86 -17.69 -7.65
N GLN A 94 10.70 -17.62 -6.32
CA GLN A 94 9.62 -18.31 -5.61
C GLN A 94 8.24 -17.69 -5.87
N ILE A 95 8.17 -16.41 -6.29
CA ILE A 95 6.91 -15.72 -6.58
C ILE A 95 6.27 -16.35 -7.82
N LYS A 96 5.05 -16.83 -7.69
CA LYS A 96 4.31 -17.46 -8.77
C LYS A 96 3.77 -16.44 -9.76
N ILE A 97 3.77 -16.76 -11.06
CA ILE A 97 3.23 -15.90 -12.10
C ILE A 97 1.99 -16.56 -12.71
N PHE A 98 0.88 -15.85 -12.63
CA PHE A 98 -0.39 -16.23 -13.26
C PHE A 98 -0.80 -15.18 -14.28
N GLY A 99 -1.39 -15.63 -15.38
CA GLY A 99 -1.85 -14.72 -16.41
C GLY A 99 -3.14 -15.16 -17.08
N GLY A 100 -3.72 -14.25 -17.83
CA GLY A 100 -4.85 -14.50 -18.71
C GLY A 100 -5.05 -13.30 -19.65
N GLY A 101 -5.62 -13.55 -20.81
CA GLY A 101 -5.85 -12.52 -21.83
C GLY A 101 -6.98 -12.89 -22.79
N GLY A 102 -7.90 -13.74 -22.32
CA GLY A 102 -8.96 -14.25 -23.17
C GLY A 102 -8.39 -14.99 -24.38
N GLY A 103 -8.97 -14.78 -25.54
CA GLY A 103 -8.52 -15.41 -26.80
C GLY A 103 -7.30 -14.75 -27.46
N VAL A 104 -6.69 -13.74 -26.84
CA VAL A 104 -5.50 -13.04 -27.39
C VAL A 104 -4.25 -13.91 -27.23
N ILE A 105 -4.12 -14.65 -26.13
CA ILE A 105 -3.02 -15.57 -25.90
C ILE A 105 -3.40 -16.93 -26.51
N LEU A 106 -2.64 -17.37 -27.51
CA LEU A 106 -2.93 -18.60 -28.24
C LEU A 106 -2.57 -19.85 -27.41
N PRO A 107 -3.22 -21.00 -27.64
CA PRO A 107 -2.90 -22.24 -26.91
C PRO A 107 -1.43 -22.66 -27.01
N SER A 108 -0.79 -22.47 -28.18
CA SER A 108 0.64 -22.73 -28.39
C SER A 108 1.53 -21.81 -27.55
N GLU A 109 1.16 -20.54 -27.41
CA GLU A 109 1.89 -19.56 -26.59
C GLU A 109 1.72 -19.87 -25.09
N ILE A 110 0.55 -20.35 -24.67
CA ILE A 110 0.32 -20.82 -23.29
C ILE A 110 1.29 -21.96 -22.95
N VAL A 111 1.41 -22.94 -23.83
CA VAL A 111 2.35 -24.07 -23.65
C VAL A 111 3.80 -23.58 -23.57
N GLU A 112 4.19 -22.65 -24.44
CA GLU A 112 5.53 -22.06 -24.45
C GLU A 112 5.81 -21.29 -23.16
N LEU A 113 4.91 -20.43 -22.74
CA LEU A 113 5.06 -19.62 -21.51
C LEU A 113 5.14 -20.50 -20.25
N GLN A 114 4.30 -21.50 -20.15
CA GLN A 114 4.35 -22.43 -19.01
C GLN A 114 5.64 -23.28 -19.00
N ALA A 115 6.12 -23.70 -20.17
CA ALA A 115 7.41 -24.37 -20.30
C ALA A 115 8.59 -23.45 -19.96
N TYR A 116 8.47 -22.13 -20.18
CA TYR A 116 9.47 -21.13 -19.81
C TYR A 116 9.58 -20.92 -18.29
N GLY A 117 8.50 -21.15 -17.54
CA GLY A 117 8.47 -21.01 -16.08
C GLY A 117 7.29 -20.22 -15.53
N ILE A 118 6.38 -19.77 -16.39
CA ILE A 118 5.14 -19.13 -15.95
C ILE A 118 4.24 -20.20 -15.32
N THR A 119 3.75 -19.95 -14.11
CA THR A 119 3.03 -20.95 -13.31
C THR A 119 1.76 -21.42 -14.02
N ARG A 120 0.92 -20.48 -14.49
CA ARG A 120 -0.26 -20.80 -15.29
C ARG A 120 -0.78 -19.59 -16.07
N ILE A 121 -1.18 -19.84 -17.31
CA ILE A 121 -1.96 -18.90 -18.13
C ILE A 121 -3.35 -19.50 -18.31
N TYR A 122 -4.39 -18.79 -17.89
CA TYR A 122 -5.77 -19.22 -18.02
C TYR A 122 -6.32 -18.89 -19.41
N ALA A 123 -6.75 -19.94 -20.12
CA ALA A 123 -7.45 -19.83 -21.40
C ALA A 123 -8.96 -19.59 -21.21
N PRO A 124 -9.70 -19.17 -22.24
CA PRO A 124 -11.15 -19.09 -22.19
C PRO A 124 -11.85 -20.41 -21.84
N ASP A 125 -11.26 -21.55 -22.24
CA ASP A 125 -11.79 -22.89 -21.94
C ASP A 125 -11.69 -23.22 -20.45
N ASP A 126 -10.63 -22.77 -19.75
CA ASP A 126 -10.55 -22.89 -18.28
C ASP A 126 -11.75 -22.19 -17.62
N GLY A 127 -12.14 -21.04 -18.16
CA GLY A 127 -13.31 -20.30 -17.66
C GLY A 127 -14.63 -21.02 -17.89
N ARG A 128 -14.74 -21.83 -18.96
CA ARG A 128 -15.93 -22.66 -19.25
C ARG A 128 -16.00 -23.89 -18.36
N GLU A 129 -14.85 -24.52 -18.12
CA GLU A 129 -14.74 -25.75 -17.33
C GLU A 129 -14.79 -25.50 -15.83
N LEU A 130 -13.97 -24.57 -15.34
CA LEU A 130 -13.79 -24.29 -13.92
C LEU A 130 -14.71 -23.19 -13.40
N GLY A 131 -15.19 -22.34 -14.28
CA GLY A 131 -15.82 -21.06 -13.91
C GLY A 131 -14.83 -20.08 -13.26
N LEU A 132 -15.27 -18.86 -13.01
CA LEU A 132 -14.42 -17.84 -12.40
C LEU A 132 -13.93 -18.24 -11.00
N GLN A 133 -14.81 -18.78 -10.17
CA GLN A 133 -14.44 -19.21 -8.83
C GLN A 133 -13.44 -20.37 -8.84
N GLY A 134 -13.56 -21.29 -9.76
CA GLY A 134 -12.64 -22.42 -9.89
C GLY A 134 -11.24 -22.00 -10.34
N MET A 135 -11.14 -21.08 -11.31
CA MET A 135 -9.84 -20.51 -11.70
C MET A 135 -9.18 -19.79 -10.52
N ILE A 136 -9.94 -19.02 -9.74
CA ILE A 136 -9.40 -18.34 -8.56
C ILE A 136 -9.01 -19.33 -7.47
N ASN A 137 -9.77 -20.39 -7.25
CA ASN A 137 -9.41 -21.43 -6.30
C ASN A 137 -8.07 -22.10 -6.67
N ASP A 138 -7.88 -22.41 -7.94
CA ASP A 138 -6.63 -22.98 -8.45
C ASP A 138 -5.45 -22.00 -8.24
N LEU A 139 -5.62 -20.73 -8.59
CA LEU A 139 -4.61 -19.70 -8.39
C LEU A 139 -4.23 -19.56 -6.92
N VAL A 140 -5.22 -19.45 -6.03
CA VAL A 140 -4.97 -19.27 -4.58
C VAL A 140 -4.34 -20.51 -3.97
N GLN A 141 -4.79 -21.72 -4.37
CA GLN A 141 -4.22 -22.98 -3.89
C GLN A 141 -2.75 -23.13 -4.28
N GLN A 142 -2.37 -22.78 -5.51
CA GLN A 142 -0.97 -22.81 -5.95
C GLN A 142 -0.10 -21.73 -5.30
N SER A 143 -0.72 -20.68 -4.76
CA SER A 143 -0.06 -19.58 -4.05
C SER A 143 -0.04 -19.77 -2.53
N ASP A 144 -0.69 -20.83 -1.99
CA ASP A 144 -0.85 -21.06 -0.56
C ASP A 144 0.39 -21.74 0.04
N TYR A 145 1.45 -20.97 0.21
CA TYR A 145 2.67 -21.37 0.92
C TYR A 145 3.08 -20.32 1.94
N ALA A 146 3.78 -20.75 2.98
CA ALA A 146 4.20 -19.88 4.07
C ALA A 146 5.25 -18.88 3.60
N ILE A 147 5.13 -17.62 4.05
CA ILE A 147 6.09 -16.53 3.83
C ILE A 147 6.49 -15.96 5.18
N GLY A 148 7.79 -15.93 5.47
CA GLY A 148 8.34 -15.43 6.72
C GLY A 148 8.40 -16.49 7.83
N ASP A 149 8.11 -17.74 7.55
CA ASP A 149 8.22 -18.89 8.47
C ASP A 149 9.66 -19.22 8.86
N LYS A 150 10.64 -18.65 8.15
CA LYS A 150 12.07 -18.77 8.41
C LYS A 150 12.76 -17.44 8.10
N LEU A 151 13.65 -17.04 9.01
CA LEU A 151 14.62 -15.96 8.81
C LEU A 151 16.02 -16.57 8.89
N THR A 152 16.91 -16.17 8.00
CA THR A 152 18.29 -16.70 7.91
C THR A 152 19.31 -15.59 8.16
N ASP A 153 19.50 -14.71 7.20
CA ASP A 153 20.50 -13.66 7.20
C ASP A 153 19.95 -12.27 6.81
N GLU A 154 18.63 -12.17 6.70
CA GLU A 154 17.94 -10.95 6.25
C GLU A 154 18.36 -9.70 7.05
N ILE A 155 18.59 -9.84 8.35
CA ILE A 155 19.02 -8.73 9.22
C ILE A 155 20.36 -8.10 8.77
N ASN A 156 21.24 -8.87 8.13
CA ASN A 156 22.55 -8.41 7.66
C ASN A 156 22.44 -7.57 6.38
N HIS A 157 21.30 -7.67 5.67
CA HIS A 157 21.05 -6.96 4.43
C HIS A 157 20.13 -5.73 4.59
N LEU A 158 19.77 -5.37 5.83
CA LEU A 158 18.94 -4.20 6.09
C LEU A 158 19.64 -2.90 5.75
N GLU A 159 20.90 -2.74 6.16
CA GLU A 159 21.65 -1.50 5.91
C GLU A 159 21.95 -1.25 4.43
N ASP A 160 21.95 -2.30 3.61
CA ASP A 160 22.00 -2.23 2.14
C ASP A 160 20.66 -1.81 1.53
N LYS A 161 19.63 -1.57 2.35
CA LYS A 161 18.25 -1.30 1.93
C LYS A 161 17.69 -2.38 1.01
N ASN A 162 18.06 -3.65 1.22
CA ASN A 162 17.60 -4.75 0.40
C ASN A 162 16.08 -4.94 0.58
N PRO A 163 15.25 -4.67 -0.45
CA PRO A 163 13.80 -4.67 -0.30
C PRO A 163 13.22 -6.04 0.04
N LYS A 164 13.85 -7.13 -0.43
CA LYS A 164 13.44 -8.50 -0.12
C LYS A 164 13.69 -8.83 1.35
N ALA A 165 14.84 -8.45 1.90
CA ALA A 165 15.17 -8.68 3.30
C ALA A 165 14.23 -7.91 4.23
N ILE A 166 13.99 -6.62 3.94
CA ILE A 166 13.03 -5.78 4.67
C ILE A 166 11.64 -6.41 4.65
N ALA A 167 11.16 -6.76 3.45
CA ALA A 167 9.84 -7.34 3.26
C ALA A 167 9.68 -8.68 4.00
N ARG A 168 10.71 -9.54 3.96
CA ARG A 168 10.70 -10.84 4.63
C ARG A 168 10.63 -10.74 6.15
N ILE A 169 11.39 -9.82 6.77
CA ILE A 169 11.33 -9.60 8.23
C ILE A 169 9.95 -9.08 8.62
N ILE A 170 9.38 -8.12 7.87
CA ILE A 170 8.04 -7.62 8.12
C ILE A 170 7.01 -8.76 7.99
N SER A 171 7.08 -9.58 6.95
CA SER A 171 6.18 -10.73 6.78
C SER A 171 6.31 -11.75 7.91
N SER A 172 7.53 -11.96 8.40
CA SER A 172 7.76 -12.85 9.56
C SER A 172 7.11 -12.29 10.82
N ALA A 173 7.26 -11.00 11.10
CA ALA A 173 6.60 -10.33 12.21
C ALA A 173 5.08 -10.44 12.15
N GLU A 174 4.50 -10.26 10.94
CA GLU A 174 3.05 -10.35 10.72
C GLU A 174 2.48 -11.77 10.85
N ASN A 175 3.20 -12.79 10.36
CA ASN A 175 2.68 -14.14 10.18
C ASN A 175 3.21 -15.13 11.22
N PHE A 176 4.45 -14.94 11.69
CA PHE A 176 5.20 -15.84 12.56
C PHE A 176 5.94 -15.05 13.65
N PRO A 177 5.23 -14.39 14.59
CA PRO A 177 5.84 -13.51 15.59
C PRO A 177 6.93 -14.21 16.43
N ASP A 178 6.75 -15.49 16.73
CA ASP A 178 7.71 -16.27 17.51
C ASP A 178 9.03 -16.47 16.75
N VAL A 179 8.97 -16.63 15.42
CA VAL A 179 10.16 -16.71 14.55
C VAL A 179 10.86 -15.37 14.46
N ALA A 180 10.10 -14.28 14.37
CA ALA A 180 10.62 -12.93 14.26
C ALA A 180 11.20 -12.38 15.57
N ALA A 181 10.78 -12.88 16.72
CA ALA A 181 11.02 -12.29 18.03
C ALA A 181 12.50 -11.92 18.30
N LYS A 182 13.43 -12.85 18.06
CA LYS A 182 14.86 -12.59 18.25
C LYS A 182 15.40 -11.53 17.28
N THR A 183 15.01 -11.62 16.01
CA THR A 183 15.43 -10.66 14.98
C THR A 183 14.93 -9.25 15.31
N LEU A 184 13.69 -9.13 15.77
CA LEU A 184 13.09 -7.86 16.20
C LEU A 184 13.80 -7.29 17.42
N GLU A 185 14.14 -8.13 18.43
CA GLU A 185 14.95 -7.70 19.57
C GLU A 185 16.29 -7.10 19.14
N ASP A 186 16.99 -7.75 18.22
CA ASP A 186 18.27 -7.26 17.69
C ASP A 186 18.10 -5.97 16.88
N ILE A 187 17.00 -5.83 16.14
CA ILE A 187 16.62 -4.61 15.43
C ILE A 187 16.35 -3.47 16.40
N HIS A 188 15.60 -3.70 17.48
CA HIS A 188 15.35 -2.69 18.51
C HIS A 188 16.66 -2.18 19.13
N LYS A 189 17.59 -3.07 19.45
CA LYS A 189 18.92 -2.68 19.97
C LYS A 189 19.71 -1.82 18.95
N LYS A 190 19.66 -2.18 17.66
CA LYS A 190 20.31 -1.38 16.60
C LYS A 190 19.72 0.01 16.45
N ASN A 191 18.45 0.18 16.77
CA ASN A 191 17.70 1.42 16.61
C ASN A 191 17.71 2.35 17.83
N GLU A 192 18.35 1.99 18.96
CA GLU A 192 18.35 2.81 20.19
C GLU A 192 18.72 4.28 19.97
N ASN A 193 19.59 4.56 18.99
CA ASN A 193 20.02 5.92 18.63
C ASN A 193 19.48 6.37 17.25
N ASN A 194 18.48 5.69 16.68
CA ASN A 194 17.94 6.06 15.39
C ASN A 194 16.87 7.15 15.54
N THR A 195 17.11 8.31 14.93
CA THR A 195 16.25 9.49 15.00
C THR A 195 15.49 9.76 13.70
N SER A 196 15.39 8.77 12.79
CA SER A 196 14.61 8.95 11.55
C SER A 196 13.17 9.32 11.89
N PRO A 197 12.67 10.49 11.42
CA PRO A 197 11.34 10.96 11.76
C PRO A 197 10.25 10.12 11.11
N VAL A 198 9.12 10.02 11.81
CA VAL A 198 7.94 9.26 11.36
C VAL A 198 6.74 10.22 11.28
N PRO A 199 6.51 10.93 10.15
CA PRO A 199 5.26 11.62 9.94
C PRO A 199 4.11 10.62 9.74
N GLY A 200 3.03 10.81 10.52
CA GLY A 200 1.81 10.03 10.46
C GLY A 200 0.71 10.79 9.72
N ILE A 201 0.09 10.17 8.73
CA ILE A 201 -0.94 10.79 7.90
C ILE A 201 -2.23 9.97 7.98
N THR A 202 -3.27 10.59 8.52
CA THR A 202 -4.61 10.01 8.60
C THR A 202 -5.67 10.99 8.09
N GLY A 203 -6.93 10.63 8.14
CA GLY A 203 -8.02 11.54 7.74
C GLY A 203 -9.19 10.82 7.08
N THR A 204 -10.21 11.56 6.70
CA THR A 204 -11.47 11.01 6.21
C THR A 204 -11.32 10.14 4.95
N GLY A 205 -12.18 9.15 4.83
CA GLY A 205 -12.25 8.32 3.63
C GLY A 205 -12.51 9.18 2.38
N GLY A 206 -11.74 8.94 1.31
CA GLY A 206 -11.88 9.71 0.07
C GLY A 206 -11.30 11.14 0.11
N ALA A 207 -10.66 11.58 1.19
CA ALA A 207 -10.03 12.90 1.27
C ALA A 207 -8.84 13.09 0.31
N GLY A 208 -8.29 12.00 -0.24
CA GLY A 208 -7.14 12.05 -1.16
C GLY A 208 -5.80 11.98 -0.43
N LYS A 209 -5.75 11.28 0.71
CA LYS A 209 -4.51 11.05 1.49
C LYS A 209 -3.38 10.50 0.64
N SER A 210 -3.59 9.39 -0.05
CA SER A 210 -2.55 8.75 -0.87
C SER A 210 -2.02 9.67 -1.98
N SER A 211 -2.87 10.51 -2.58
CA SER A 211 -2.42 11.52 -3.55
C SER A 211 -1.62 12.63 -2.89
N LEU A 212 -2.01 13.03 -1.67
CA LEU A 212 -1.26 14.01 -0.89
C LEU A 212 0.10 13.45 -0.45
N VAL A 213 0.15 12.18 -0.03
CA VAL A 213 1.40 11.47 0.29
C VAL A 213 2.31 11.41 -0.94
N ASP A 214 1.79 11.05 -2.12
CA ASP A 214 2.56 11.03 -3.36
C ASP A 214 3.19 12.39 -3.69
N GLU A 215 2.44 13.48 -3.48
CA GLU A 215 2.94 14.84 -3.65
C GLU A 215 4.02 15.22 -2.61
N LEU A 216 3.89 14.80 -1.35
CA LEU A 216 4.93 15.00 -0.33
C LEU A 216 6.20 14.21 -0.67
N VAL A 217 6.06 12.93 -1.04
CA VAL A 217 7.17 12.06 -1.49
C VAL A 217 7.90 12.69 -2.67
N ARG A 218 7.17 13.18 -3.68
CA ARG A 218 7.74 13.82 -4.86
C ARG A 218 8.58 15.05 -4.50
N ARG A 219 8.06 15.93 -3.63
CA ARG A 219 8.77 17.12 -3.18
C ARG A 219 10.04 16.76 -2.39
N PHE A 220 9.92 15.82 -1.47
CA PHE A 220 11.05 15.37 -0.68
C PHE A 220 12.17 14.79 -1.56
N LEU A 221 11.83 13.94 -2.53
CA LEU A 221 12.81 13.37 -3.46
C LEU A 221 13.46 14.43 -4.36
N SER A 222 12.76 15.52 -4.66
CA SER A 222 13.29 16.65 -5.43
C SER A 222 14.22 17.51 -4.60
N ASP A 223 13.82 17.84 -3.38
CA ASP A 223 14.58 18.76 -2.51
C ASP A 223 15.80 18.08 -1.86
N PHE A 224 15.72 16.77 -1.66
CA PHE A 224 16.77 15.95 -1.03
C PHE A 224 17.21 14.79 -1.94
N PRO A 225 18.08 15.04 -2.95
CA PRO A 225 18.44 14.04 -3.95
C PRO A 225 19.10 12.76 -3.39
N GLU A 226 19.79 12.87 -2.24
CA GLU A 226 20.51 11.75 -1.62
C GLU A 226 19.68 11.02 -0.53
N LYS A 227 18.48 11.53 -0.21
CA LYS A 227 17.68 10.98 0.88
C LYS A 227 16.74 9.88 0.40
N THR A 228 16.39 9.01 1.33
CA THR A 228 15.55 7.83 1.10
C THR A 228 14.30 7.84 1.96
N ILE A 229 13.21 7.27 1.45
CA ILE A 229 11.90 7.24 2.10
C ILE A 229 11.45 5.81 2.32
N GLY A 230 11.07 5.47 3.55
CA GLY A 230 10.21 4.33 3.85
C GLY A 230 8.75 4.77 3.90
N LEU A 231 7.85 4.01 3.32
CA LEU A 231 6.41 4.28 3.35
C LEU A 231 5.65 3.04 3.82
N ILE A 232 4.86 3.20 4.85
CA ILE A 232 3.93 2.17 5.34
C ILE A 232 2.51 2.68 5.11
N SER A 233 1.70 1.94 4.36
CA SER A 233 0.27 2.21 4.18
C SER A 233 -0.55 1.11 4.82
N VAL A 234 -1.57 1.48 5.60
CA VAL A 234 -2.41 0.54 6.35
C VAL A 234 -3.85 0.61 5.87
N ASP A 235 -4.33 -0.48 5.29
CA ASP A 235 -5.69 -0.62 4.78
C ASP A 235 -6.55 -1.60 5.61
N PRO A 236 -7.87 -1.38 5.70
CA PRO A 236 -8.75 -2.24 6.48
C PRO A 236 -9.00 -3.59 5.80
N SER A 237 -9.04 -4.64 6.61
CA SER A 237 -9.47 -5.97 6.18
C SER A 237 -11.00 -6.09 6.16
N LYS A 238 -11.52 -6.89 5.23
CA LYS A 238 -12.96 -7.21 5.21
C LYS A 238 -13.34 -8.11 6.38
N ARG A 239 -14.29 -7.66 7.19
CA ARG A 239 -14.80 -8.41 8.37
C ARG A 239 -15.23 -9.84 8.03
N LYS A 240 -15.91 -10.05 6.90
CA LYS A 240 -16.51 -11.34 6.54
C LYS A 240 -15.48 -12.38 6.08
N THR A 241 -14.45 -11.97 5.37
CA THR A 241 -13.51 -12.89 4.69
C THR A 241 -12.09 -12.82 5.20
N GLY A 242 -11.73 -11.75 5.91
CA GLY A 242 -10.36 -11.49 6.33
C GLY A 242 -9.43 -11.01 5.20
N GLY A 243 -9.90 -10.98 3.95
CA GLY A 243 -9.14 -10.47 2.82
C GLY A 243 -9.07 -8.94 2.81
N ALA A 244 -8.02 -8.40 2.22
CA ALA A 244 -7.82 -6.96 2.10
C ALA A 244 -7.62 -6.55 0.64
N LEU A 245 -7.99 -5.31 0.32
CA LEU A 245 -7.58 -4.65 -0.90
C LEU A 245 -6.61 -3.53 -0.52
N LEU A 246 -5.35 -3.73 -0.83
CA LEU A 246 -4.25 -2.83 -0.58
C LEU A 246 -4.04 -2.00 -1.87
N GLY A 247 -4.78 -0.92 -1.99
CA GLY A 247 -4.95 -0.20 -3.25
C GLY A 247 -4.26 1.16 -3.34
N ASP A 248 -3.47 1.56 -2.37
CA ASP A 248 -2.88 2.91 -2.34
C ASP A 248 -1.82 3.11 -3.41
N ARG A 249 -1.06 2.06 -3.74
CA ARG A 249 -0.04 2.09 -4.81
C ARG A 249 -0.58 2.55 -6.16
N ILE A 250 -1.84 2.27 -6.48
CA ILE A 250 -2.44 2.68 -7.77
C ILE A 250 -2.48 4.22 -7.94
N ARG A 251 -2.46 4.96 -6.83
CA ARG A 251 -2.55 6.43 -6.79
C ARG A 251 -1.20 7.10 -6.61
N MET A 252 -0.14 6.33 -6.36
CA MET A 252 1.18 6.85 -6.05
C MET A 252 2.15 6.53 -7.18
N ASN A 253 2.73 7.57 -7.79
CA ASN A 253 3.71 7.42 -8.87
C ASN A 253 5.14 7.65 -8.36
N ALA A 254 5.33 8.52 -7.37
CA ALA A 254 6.64 8.84 -6.82
C ALA A 254 7.30 7.66 -6.09
N ILE A 255 6.52 6.67 -5.68
CA ILE A 255 7.02 5.44 -5.03
C ILE A 255 7.84 4.52 -5.96
N ASN A 256 7.76 4.71 -7.28
CA ASN A 256 8.55 3.93 -8.25
C ASN A 256 10.03 4.34 -8.29
N SER A 257 10.42 5.35 -7.52
CA SER A 257 11.82 5.72 -7.34
C SER A 257 12.62 4.63 -6.59
N PRO A 258 13.87 4.31 -6.99
CA PRO A 258 14.72 3.38 -6.26
C PRO A 258 15.06 3.85 -4.82
N ARG A 259 14.81 5.11 -4.51
CA ARG A 259 14.99 5.71 -3.19
C ARG A 259 13.79 5.55 -2.27
N VAL A 260 12.72 4.89 -2.73
CA VAL A 260 11.49 4.67 -1.96
C VAL A 260 11.25 3.18 -1.76
N TYR A 261 11.10 2.77 -0.52
CA TYR A 261 10.54 1.47 -0.17
C TYR A 261 9.10 1.65 0.33
N MET A 262 8.17 0.88 -0.18
CA MET A 262 6.80 0.89 0.31
C MET A 262 6.36 -0.49 0.77
N ARG A 263 5.61 -0.56 1.86
CA ARG A 263 4.95 -1.76 2.36
C ARG A 263 3.50 -1.44 2.69
N SER A 264 2.60 -2.25 2.15
CA SER A 264 1.19 -2.21 2.51
C SER A 264 0.88 -3.23 3.59
N LEU A 265 0.15 -2.82 4.62
CA LEU A 265 -0.27 -3.67 5.73
C LEU A 265 -1.80 -3.74 5.78
N ALA A 266 -2.34 -4.91 6.09
CA ALA A 266 -3.75 -5.09 6.37
C ALA A 266 -3.99 -5.05 7.89
N THR A 267 -5.06 -4.38 8.34
CA THR A 267 -5.36 -4.33 9.78
C THR A 267 -5.62 -5.71 10.39
N ARG A 268 -6.08 -6.66 9.55
CA ARG A 268 -6.45 -8.04 9.95
C ARG A 268 -7.47 -8.11 11.12
N GLN A 269 -7.83 -6.97 11.67
CA GLN A 269 -8.87 -6.78 12.70
C GLN A 269 -9.80 -5.65 12.25
N SER A 270 -11.08 -5.82 12.48
CA SER A 270 -12.09 -4.97 11.88
C SER A 270 -12.32 -3.62 12.57
N ASN A 271 -11.75 -3.41 13.74
CA ASN A 271 -12.02 -2.25 14.61
C ASN A 271 -10.80 -1.36 14.82
N LEU A 272 -9.64 -1.71 14.23
CA LEU A 272 -8.41 -0.94 14.37
C LEU A 272 -8.13 -0.13 13.10
N ALA A 273 -7.63 1.08 13.24
CA ALA A 273 -7.10 1.87 12.13
C ALA A 273 -5.70 1.42 11.75
N LEU A 274 -4.96 0.86 12.70
CA LEU A 274 -3.60 0.38 12.52
C LEU A 274 -3.51 -1.14 12.69
N SER A 275 -2.57 -1.75 12.00
CA SER A 275 -2.14 -3.12 12.22
C SER A 275 -1.32 -3.19 13.50
N LYS A 276 -1.49 -4.23 14.29
CA LYS A 276 -0.68 -4.45 15.51
C LYS A 276 0.83 -4.59 15.20
N TYR A 277 1.20 -4.79 13.93
CA TYR A 277 2.59 -4.97 13.48
C TYR A 277 3.22 -3.71 12.89
N VAL A 278 2.51 -2.57 12.96
CA VAL A 278 3.03 -1.29 12.44
C VAL A 278 4.30 -0.87 13.14
N ALA A 279 4.34 -0.99 14.47
CA ALA A 279 5.53 -0.67 15.26
C ALA A 279 6.75 -1.46 14.80
N ASP A 280 6.60 -2.78 14.62
CA ASP A 280 7.68 -3.65 14.14
C ASP A 280 8.14 -3.26 12.73
N ALA A 281 7.19 -2.98 11.83
CA ALA A 281 7.51 -2.56 10.45
C ALA A 281 8.29 -1.24 10.43
N ILE A 282 7.92 -0.26 11.26
CA ILE A 282 8.68 0.99 11.43
C ILE A 282 10.10 0.69 11.90
N GLN A 283 10.27 -0.18 12.90
CA GLN A 283 11.58 -0.53 13.43
C GLN A 283 12.47 -1.21 12.37
N VAL A 284 11.90 -2.09 11.55
CA VAL A 284 12.61 -2.74 10.44
C VAL A 284 13.10 -1.71 9.42
N ILE A 285 12.25 -0.75 9.03
CA ILE A 285 12.61 0.30 8.08
C ILE A 285 13.63 1.28 8.69
N LYS A 286 13.54 1.60 9.98
CA LYS A 286 14.56 2.37 10.71
C LYS A 286 15.91 1.65 10.68
N ALA A 287 15.96 0.34 10.93
CA ALA A 287 17.18 -0.45 10.88
C ALA A 287 17.80 -0.52 9.48
N ALA A 288 16.95 -0.40 8.44
CA ALA A 288 17.40 -0.27 7.06
C ALA A 288 17.89 1.15 6.70
N LYS A 289 18.01 2.05 7.68
CA LYS A 289 18.58 3.41 7.51
C LYS A 289 17.85 4.27 6.48
N TYR A 290 16.53 4.19 6.42
CA TYR A 290 15.74 5.18 5.68
C TYR A 290 15.73 6.50 6.44
N ASP A 291 15.85 7.61 5.70
CA ASP A 291 15.99 8.95 6.29
C ASP A 291 14.68 9.48 6.88
N ILE A 292 13.54 9.10 6.30
CA ILE A 292 12.20 9.43 6.77
C ILE A 292 11.26 8.25 6.54
N ILE A 293 10.29 8.05 7.44
CA ILE A 293 9.33 6.95 7.34
C ILE A 293 7.92 7.52 7.41
N ILE A 294 7.20 7.53 6.31
CA ILE A 294 5.81 8.00 6.26
C ILE A 294 4.89 6.86 6.65
N LEU A 295 4.02 7.08 7.64
CA LEU A 295 2.94 6.18 8.02
C LEU A 295 1.61 6.74 7.53
N GLU A 296 0.94 6.04 6.61
CA GLU A 296 -0.40 6.39 6.14
C GLU A 296 -1.43 5.39 6.65
N THR A 297 -2.58 5.89 7.10
CA THR A 297 -3.70 5.05 7.52
C THR A 297 -4.96 5.32 6.72
N SER A 298 -5.83 4.32 6.64
CA SER A 298 -7.06 4.38 5.82
C SER A 298 -8.12 5.36 6.30
N GLY A 299 -8.01 5.92 7.51
CA GLY A 299 -9.01 6.85 8.06
C GLY A 299 -10.41 6.21 8.21
N ILE A 300 -10.64 5.50 9.28
CA ILE A 300 -11.93 4.84 9.59
C ILE A 300 -12.70 5.54 10.72
N GLY A 301 -12.35 6.78 11.05
CA GLY A 301 -13.05 7.61 12.03
C GLY A 301 -12.48 7.53 13.43
N GLN A 302 -13.20 7.00 14.38
CA GLN A 302 -12.87 7.06 15.83
C GLN A 302 -11.52 6.43 16.22
N SER A 303 -10.94 5.56 15.39
CA SER A 303 -9.62 4.95 15.65
C SER A 303 -8.45 5.70 15.00
N ASP A 304 -8.70 6.85 14.39
CA ASP A 304 -7.67 7.60 13.66
C ASP A 304 -6.57 8.16 14.57
N THR A 305 -6.87 8.31 15.88
CA THR A 305 -5.91 8.78 16.89
C THR A 305 -4.82 7.77 17.23
N GLU A 306 -5.00 6.49 16.91
CA GLU A 306 -3.96 5.46 17.11
C GLU A 306 -2.65 5.78 16.39
N ILE A 307 -2.68 6.59 15.34
CA ILE A 307 -1.49 7.00 14.59
C ILE A 307 -0.51 7.80 15.45
N MET A 308 -1.00 8.51 16.46
CA MET A 308 -0.19 9.32 17.37
C MET A 308 0.82 8.48 18.17
N ASP A 309 0.49 7.23 18.45
CA ASP A 309 1.36 6.33 19.21
C ASP A 309 2.58 5.87 18.39
N HIS A 310 2.57 6.12 17.07
CA HIS A 310 3.57 5.62 16.13
C HIS A 310 4.23 6.71 15.28
N SER A 311 3.87 7.98 15.49
CA SER A 311 4.37 9.10 14.70
C SER A 311 4.97 10.21 15.58
N ASP A 312 5.96 10.92 15.02
CA ASP A 312 6.61 12.07 15.66
C ASP A 312 5.88 13.38 15.33
N VAL A 313 5.17 13.43 14.19
CA VAL A 313 4.30 14.51 13.77
C VAL A 313 3.10 13.95 13.04
N SER A 314 1.93 14.49 13.27
CA SER A 314 0.67 14.00 12.72
C SER A 314 0.00 15.00 11.79
N LEU A 315 -0.45 14.51 10.62
CA LEU A 315 -1.20 15.26 9.64
C LEU A 315 -2.59 14.66 9.47
N TYR A 316 -3.61 15.43 9.76
CA TYR A 316 -5.00 15.07 9.48
C TYR A 316 -5.48 15.65 8.15
N VAL A 317 -5.96 14.79 7.25
CA VAL A 317 -6.43 15.17 5.91
C VAL A 317 -7.94 15.04 5.82
N MET A 318 -8.62 16.12 5.50
CA MET A 318 -10.07 16.19 5.33
C MET A 318 -10.44 16.92 4.04
N THR A 319 -11.73 16.95 3.70
CA THR A 319 -12.26 17.73 2.57
C THR A 319 -13.20 18.82 3.07
N PRO A 320 -13.51 19.85 2.25
CA PRO A 320 -14.38 20.95 2.66
C PRO A 320 -15.74 20.52 3.20
N GLU A 321 -16.28 19.38 2.73
CA GLU A 321 -17.57 18.86 3.19
C GLU A 321 -17.59 18.48 4.67
N PHE A 322 -16.44 18.12 5.24
CA PHE A 322 -16.30 17.81 6.67
C PHE A 322 -15.94 19.02 7.51
N GLY A 323 -15.62 20.16 6.88
CA GLY A 323 -15.23 21.41 7.55
C GLY A 323 -16.41 22.26 8.06
N ALA A 324 -17.64 21.79 7.96
CA ALA A 324 -18.80 22.50 8.53
C ALA A 324 -18.77 22.45 10.07
N ALA A 325 -19.00 23.59 10.73
CA ALA A 325 -18.85 23.77 12.18
C ALA A 325 -19.55 22.68 13.01
N THR A 326 -20.73 22.22 12.59
CA THR A 326 -21.50 21.18 13.29
C THR A 326 -20.91 19.77 13.16
N GLN A 327 -19.97 19.54 12.25
CA GLN A 327 -19.30 18.27 12.06
C GLN A 327 -17.93 18.24 12.76
N LEU A 328 -17.28 19.39 12.95
CA LEU A 328 -15.92 19.49 13.48
C LEU A 328 -15.82 18.97 14.91
N GLU A 329 -16.85 19.16 15.73
CA GLU A 329 -16.90 18.63 17.11
C GLU A 329 -16.91 17.09 17.21
N LYS A 330 -17.13 16.41 16.08
CA LYS A 330 -17.15 14.93 16.02
C LYS A 330 -15.83 14.34 15.52
N ILE A 331 -14.84 15.19 15.23
CA ILE A 331 -13.55 14.78 14.65
C ILE A 331 -12.51 14.82 15.76
N ASP A 332 -12.35 13.71 16.45
CA ASP A 332 -11.42 13.58 17.57
C ASP A 332 -9.97 13.94 17.19
N MET A 333 -9.56 13.66 15.93
CA MET A 333 -8.21 14.01 15.45
C MET A 333 -7.90 15.51 15.45
N LEU A 334 -8.90 16.38 15.42
CA LEU A 334 -8.64 17.83 15.53
C LEU A 334 -8.17 18.28 16.92
N ASP A 335 -8.31 17.43 17.93
CA ASP A 335 -7.80 17.67 19.29
C ASP A 335 -6.30 17.31 19.41
N PHE A 336 -5.79 16.50 18.48
CA PHE A 336 -4.45 15.91 18.58
C PHE A 336 -3.53 16.22 17.42
N ALA A 337 -4.07 16.47 16.20
CA ALA A 337 -3.26 16.66 15.01
C ALA A 337 -2.35 17.88 15.11
N ASP A 338 -1.07 17.71 14.76
CA ASP A 338 -0.11 18.83 14.68
C ASP A 338 -0.41 19.69 13.46
N LEU A 339 -0.79 19.08 12.34
CA LEU A 339 -1.11 19.74 11.08
C LEU A 339 -2.45 19.27 10.54
N VAL A 340 -3.18 20.15 9.86
CA VAL A 340 -4.45 19.82 9.19
C VAL A 340 -4.41 20.25 7.75
N ALA A 341 -4.74 19.35 6.82
CA ALA A 341 -4.90 19.66 5.40
C ALA A 341 -6.38 19.54 4.98
N ILE A 342 -6.93 20.62 4.45
CA ILE A 342 -8.22 20.61 3.75
C ILE A 342 -7.92 20.40 2.27
N ASN A 343 -7.93 19.15 1.85
CA ASN A 343 -7.65 18.77 0.47
C ASN A 343 -8.88 18.94 -0.43
N LYS A 344 -8.65 18.96 -1.75
CA LYS A 344 -9.66 19.30 -2.75
C LYS A 344 -10.21 20.71 -2.52
N PHE A 345 -9.29 21.64 -2.26
CA PHE A 345 -9.59 23.01 -1.88
C PHE A 345 -10.22 23.84 -3.01
N ASP A 346 -10.24 23.30 -4.22
CA ASP A 346 -10.97 23.78 -5.40
C ASP A 346 -12.50 23.61 -5.29
N LYS A 347 -12.97 22.83 -4.33
CA LYS A 347 -14.41 22.62 -4.14
C LYS A 347 -15.12 23.81 -3.48
N ARG A 348 -16.41 23.92 -3.78
CA ARG A 348 -17.27 24.93 -3.16
C ARG A 348 -17.27 24.81 -1.63
N GLY A 349 -17.20 25.95 -0.94
CA GLY A 349 -17.21 26.01 0.53
C GLY A 349 -15.83 25.86 1.17
N ALA A 350 -14.76 25.70 0.40
CA ALA A 350 -13.41 25.52 0.92
C ALA A 350 -12.93 26.70 1.79
N LEU A 351 -13.22 27.93 1.42
CA LEU A 351 -12.85 29.12 2.20
C LEU A 351 -13.60 29.23 3.54
N ASP A 352 -14.85 28.80 3.59
CA ASP A 352 -15.58 28.73 4.84
C ASP A 352 -15.06 27.60 5.72
N ALA A 353 -14.80 26.42 5.12
CA ALA A 353 -14.25 25.28 5.82
C ALA A 353 -12.89 25.58 6.48
N ILE A 354 -11.95 26.22 5.78
CA ILE A 354 -10.64 26.54 6.35
C ILE A 354 -10.76 27.52 7.53
N ARG A 355 -11.63 28.53 7.42
CA ARG A 355 -11.91 29.47 8.51
C ARG A 355 -12.48 28.76 9.74
N ASP A 356 -13.44 27.86 9.54
CA ASP A 356 -14.13 27.18 10.64
C ASP A 356 -13.23 26.14 11.29
N VAL A 357 -12.42 25.40 10.50
CA VAL A 357 -11.42 24.45 11.00
C VAL A 357 -10.33 25.17 11.79
N LYS A 358 -9.81 26.32 11.32
CA LYS A 358 -8.83 27.14 12.06
C LYS A 358 -9.37 27.57 13.44
N LYS A 359 -10.62 28.02 13.49
CA LYS A 359 -11.27 28.38 14.76
C LYS A 359 -11.46 27.16 15.68
N GLN A 360 -11.84 26.01 15.12
CA GLN A 360 -11.98 24.80 15.90
C GLN A 360 -10.64 24.31 16.44
N TYR A 361 -9.59 24.32 15.60
CA TYR A 361 -8.22 23.99 15.99
C TYR A 361 -7.75 24.89 17.15
N GLN A 362 -7.93 26.21 17.02
CA GLN A 362 -7.60 27.18 18.05
C GLN A 362 -8.27 26.86 19.40
N ARG A 363 -9.56 26.50 19.37
CA ARG A 363 -10.32 26.11 20.58
C ARG A 363 -9.79 24.82 21.21
N ASN A 364 -9.61 23.79 20.41
CA ASN A 364 -9.19 22.47 20.90
C ASN A 364 -7.80 22.51 21.54
N HIS A 365 -6.91 23.31 20.97
CA HIS A 365 -5.54 23.49 21.47
C HIS A 365 -5.37 24.64 22.48
N ASN A 366 -6.47 25.32 22.90
CA ASN A 366 -6.47 26.44 23.86
C ASN A 366 -5.56 27.62 23.43
N LEU A 367 -5.45 27.89 22.15
CA LEU A 367 -4.56 28.91 21.57
C LEU A 367 -5.26 30.27 21.43
N TRP A 368 -5.94 30.75 22.48
CA TRP A 368 -6.80 31.95 22.44
C TRP A 368 -6.07 33.25 22.11
N ASP A 369 -4.78 33.33 22.42
CA ASP A 369 -3.94 34.51 22.18
C ASP A 369 -3.27 34.52 20.79
N VAL A 370 -3.45 33.44 20.00
CA VAL A 370 -2.87 33.33 18.66
C VAL A 370 -3.92 33.65 17.61
N ASN A 371 -3.51 34.38 16.56
CA ASN A 371 -4.42 34.68 15.46
C ASN A 371 -4.89 33.38 14.77
N PRO A 372 -6.19 33.20 14.54
CA PRO A 372 -6.70 32.01 13.81
C PRO A 372 -6.02 31.78 12.45
N ASP A 373 -5.55 32.85 11.79
CA ASP A 373 -4.85 32.71 10.50
C ASP A 373 -3.48 32.02 10.61
N GLU A 374 -2.89 31.99 11.79
CA GLU A 374 -1.61 31.34 12.08
C GLU A 374 -1.76 29.85 12.45
N MET A 375 -2.99 29.35 12.57
CA MET A 375 -3.23 27.94 12.85
C MET A 375 -2.67 27.06 11.74
N PRO A 376 -2.09 25.86 12.07
CA PRO A 376 -1.47 24.94 11.11
C PRO A 376 -2.50 24.18 10.27
N VAL A 377 -3.39 24.93 9.61
CA VAL A 377 -4.47 24.42 8.76
C VAL A 377 -4.27 24.95 7.34
N PHE A 378 -4.10 24.03 6.38
CA PHE A 378 -3.70 24.32 5.00
C PHE A 378 -4.76 23.86 4.01
N GLY A 379 -5.13 24.74 3.08
CA GLY A 379 -5.95 24.36 1.93
C GLY A 379 -5.07 23.79 0.82
N THR A 380 -5.32 22.57 0.37
CA THR A 380 -4.47 21.85 -0.60
C THR A 380 -5.25 21.28 -1.77
N ILE A 381 -4.61 21.20 -2.94
CA ILE A 381 -5.15 20.50 -4.12
C ILE A 381 -4.09 19.50 -4.58
N ALA A 382 -4.08 18.33 -3.95
CA ALA A 382 -3.05 17.30 -4.21
C ALA A 382 -3.04 16.77 -5.67
N SER A 383 -4.14 16.95 -6.41
CA SER A 383 -4.21 16.62 -7.84
C SER A 383 -3.64 17.70 -8.77
N GLN A 384 -3.31 18.87 -8.23
CA GLN A 384 -2.80 20.00 -9.00
C GLN A 384 -1.28 20.04 -8.95
N PHE A 385 -0.65 20.10 -10.12
CA PHE A 385 0.80 20.28 -10.21
C PHE A 385 1.23 21.61 -9.56
N ASN A 386 2.25 21.52 -8.71
CA ASN A 386 2.84 22.68 -8.01
C ASN A 386 1.82 23.52 -7.22
N ASP A 387 0.83 22.90 -6.59
CA ASP A 387 -0.16 23.59 -5.77
C ASP A 387 0.49 24.44 -4.65
N PRO A 388 0.16 25.74 -4.54
CA PRO A 388 0.74 26.60 -3.50
C PRO A 388 0.42 26.14 -2.07
N GLY A 389 -0.78 25.57 -1.85
CA GLY A 389 -1.19 25.04 -0.55
C GLY A 389 -0.36 23.82 -0.16
N MET A 390 -0.12 22.90 -1.11
CA MET A 390 0.79 21.78 -0.92
C MET A 390 2.23 22.24 -0.62
N ASN A 391 2.70 23.30 -1.30
CA ASN A 391 4.04 23.84 -1.03
C ASN A 391 4.15 24.45 0.38
N THR A 392 3.08 25.07 0.86
CA THR A 392 3.03 25.63 2.22
C THR A 392 2.98 24.52 3.26
N LEU A 393 2.12 23.53 3.08
CA LEU A 393 2.04 22.34 3.95
C LEU A 393 3.38 21.61 4.04
N TYR A 394 4.05 21.41 2.91
CA TYR A 394 5.35 20.71 2.87
C TYR A 394 6.45 21.43 3.64
N LYS A 395 6.40 22.75 3.73
CA LYS A 395 7.39 23.57 4.45
C LYS A 395 7.10 23.70 5.95
N ALA A 396 5.86 23.45 6.36
CA ALA A 396 5.42 23.46 7.75
C ALA A 396 5.88 22.20 8.50
#